data_25d7492eb90450d73b1a8584ba4aafda
#
_entry.id   25d7492eb90450d73b1a8584ba4aafda
#
_cell.length_a   1.000
_cell.length_b   1.000
_cell.length_c   1.000
_cell.angle_alpha   90.00
_cell.angle_beta   90.00
_cell.angle_gamma   90.00
#
_symmetry.space_group_name_H-M   'P 1'
#
loop_
_entity.id
_entity.type
_entity.pdbx_description
1 polymer ?
#
loop_
_entity_poly.entity_id
_entity_poly.type
_entity_poly.pdbx_seq_one_letter_code
_entity_poly.pdbx_strand_id
1 'polypeptide(L)'
;TLNLNKNTLVLFQLVEKHGSILYDMIKQKTDRKVFFVFGGTDTETREEIRSITEKQKDAIIVALYGTFFTGINIRNLHNIVFFSPSKSRIRTLQSIGRGLRKSDTKDSAILFDIADDFTYKTRRNYTLSHFMERINIYNEEEFNYEIRRIKIK
;
A
#
# COMPACT_ATOMS: atom_id res chain seq x y z
N THR A 1 2.23 14.57 5.67
CA THR A 1 1.68 13.91 6.86
C THR A 1 0.34 13.33 6.48
N LEU A 2 0.29 12.01 6.25
CA LEU A 2 -0.94 11.30 5.96
C LEU A 2 -1.75 11.25 7.26
N ASN A 3 -2.63 12.21 7.44
CA ASN A 3 -3.56 12.23 8.58
C ASN A 3 -4.68 11.22 8.32
N LEU A 4 -4.27 9.94 8.25
CA LEU A 4 -5.15 8.85 7.86
C LEU A 4 -5.60 8.10 9.11
N ASN A 5 -6.55 8.67 9.84
CA ASN A 5 -7.23 8.00 10.96
C ASN A 5 -8.19 6.91 10.43
N LYS A 6 -7.71 6.11 9.47
CA LYS A 6 -8.49 5.05 8.84
C LYS A 6 -7.59 3.85 8.54
N ASN A 7 -8.18 2.67 8.44
CA ASN A 7 -7.44 1.46 8.12
C ASN A 7 -6.61 1.63 6.85
N THR A 8 -5.32 1.38 6.96
CA THR A 8 -4.33 1.64 5.94
C THR A 8 -3.54 0.38 5.63
N LEU A 9 -3.43 0.04 4.36
CA LEU A 9 -2.58 -1.02 3.86
C LEU A 9 -1.34 -0.41 3.22
N VAL A 10 -0.15 -0.81 3.68
CA VAL A 10 1.12 -0.40 3.10
C VAL A 10 1.77 -1.61 2.44
N LEU A 11 1.96 -1.55 1.14
CA LEU A 11 2.50 -2.66 0.34
C LEU A 11 3.96 -2.45 -0.01
N PHE A 12 4.77 -3.49 0.23
CA PHE A 12 6.19 -3.53 -0.08
C PHE A 12 6.59 -4.79 -0.85
N GLN A 13 7.80 -4.81 -1.43
CA GLN A 13 8.27 -5.91 -2.28
C GLN A 13 9.33 -6.80 -1.61
N LEU A 14 10.22 -6.26 -0.79
CA LEU A 14 11.33 -6.98 -0.18
C LEU A 14 11.22 -6.93 1.35
N VAL A 15 11.16 -8.10 2.00
CA VAL A 15 10.92 -8.20 3.45
C VAL A 15 12.01 -7.48 4.23
N GLU A 16 13.27 -7.90 4.09
CA GLU A 16 14.37 -7.38 4.90
C GLU A 16 14.77 -5.95 4.55
N LYS A 17 14.82 -5.62 3.26
CA LYS A 17 15.27 -4.30 2.79
C LYS A 17 14.23 -3.19 2.90
N HIS A 18 12.96 -3.53 2.83
CA HIS A 18 11.87 -2.56 2.83
C HIS A 18 10.90 -2.77 3.98
N GLY A 19 10.36 -3.99 4.11
CA GLY A 19 9.24 -4.26 4.99
C GLY A 19 9.55 -4.09 6.46
N SER A 20 10.63 -4.70 6.97
CA SER A 20 11.01 -4.62 8.38
C SER A 20 11.34 -3.20 8.79
N ILE A 21 12.15 -2.50 7.98
CA ILE A 21 12.53 -1.11 8.25
C ILE A 21 11.29 -0.20 8.27
N LEU A 22 10.41 -0.36 7.29
CA LEU A 22 9.19 0.42 7.19
C LEU A 22 8.24 0.15 8.36
N TYR A 23 8.09 -1.11 8.76
CA TYR A 23 7.29 -1.50 9.92
C TYR A 23 7.79 -0.84 11.20
N ASP A 24 9.09 -0.91 11.47
CA ASP A 24 9.71 -0.30 12.65
C ASP A 24 9.56 1.23 12.65
N MET A 25 9.80 1.87 11.51
CA MET A 25 9.62 3.31 11.35
C MET A 25 8.18 3.75 11.61
N ILE A 26 7.20 3.01 11.12
CA ILE A 26 5.78 3.33 11.33
C ILE A 26 5.44 3.14 12.80
N LYS A 27 5.82 2.00 13.38
CA LYS A 27 5.54 1.66 14.78
C LYS A 27 6.10 2.69 15.77
N GLN A 28 7.28 3.26 15.48
CA GLN A 28 7.89 4.31 16.31
C GLN A 28 7.16 5.67 16.21
N LYS A 29 6.41 5.90 15.14
CA LYS A 29 5.79 7.20 14.83
C LYS A 29 4.28 7.26 15.11
N THR A 30 3.70 6.18 15.58
CA THR A 30 2.24 6.14 15.83
C THR A 30 1.90 5.20 16.98
N ASP A 31 0.86 5.55 17.73
CA ASP A 31 0.26 4.69 18.78
C ASP A 31 -0.80 3.74 18.20
N ARG A 32 -1.04 3.81 16.89
CA ARG A 32 -1.99 2.93 16.18
C ARG A 32 -1.50 1.49 16.18
N LYS A 33 -2.41 0.54 16.06
CA LYS A 33 -2.04 -0.86 15.85
C LYS A 33 -1.40 -1.05 14.49
N VAL A 34 -0.16 -1.54 14.48
CA VAL A 34 0.61 -1.82 13.26
C VAL A 34 0.86 -3.32 13.18
N PHE A 35 0.44 -3.93 12.09
CA PHE A 35 0.64 -5.35 11.81
C PHE A 35 1.66 -5.53 10.68
N PHE A 36 2.47 -6.58 10.78
CA PHE A 36 3.45 -6.95 9.74
C PHE A 36 3.10 -8.31 9.16
N VAL A 37 2.88 -8.38 7.84
CA VAL A 37 2.42 -9.59 7.16
C VAL A 37 3.33 -9.92 5.97
N PHE A 38 3.93 -11.09 6.00
CA PHE A 38 4.82 -11.60 4.95
C PHE A 38 4.62 -13.10 4.74
N GLY A 39 5.40 -13.73 3.86
CA GLY A 39 5.24 -15.14 3.51
C GLY A 39 5.32 -16.12 4.68
N GLY A 40 6.12 -15.80 5.70
CA GLY A 40 6.25 -16.60 6.93
C GLY A 40 5.12 -16.42 7.95
N THR A 41 4.20 -15.48 7.76
CA THR A 41 3.05 -15.31 8.65
C THR A 41 2.07 -16.45 8.43
N ASP A 42 1.75 -17.20 9.48
CA ASP A 42 0.80 -18.33 9.42
C ASP A 42 -0.65 -17.88 9.15
N THR A 43 -1.49 -18.83 8.79
CA THR A 43 -2.88 -18.55 8.38
C THR A 43 -3.73 -18.04 9.54
N GLU A 44 -3.52 -18.57 10.74
CA GLU A 44 -4.26 -18.18 11.95
C GLU A 44 -3.98 -16.72 12.29
N THR A 45 -2.71 -16.33 12.35
CA THR A 45 -2.29 -14.94 12.57
C THR A 45 -2.85 -13.99 11.51
N ARG A 46 -2.88 -14.40 10.23
CA ARG A 46 -3.48 -13.57 9.16
C ARG A 46 -4.98 -13.36 9.37
N GLU A 47 -5.69 -14.40 9.78
CA GLU A 47 -7.13 -14.32 10.06
C GLU A 47 -7.43 -13.46 11.29
N GLU A 48 -6.60 -13.54 12.33
CA GLU A 48 -6.69 -12.68 13.50
C GLU A 48 -6.49 -11.20 13.11
N ILE A 49 -5.45 -10.88 12.33
CA ILE A 49 -5.19 -9.53 11.82
C ILE A 49 -6.39 -9.02 11.00
N ARG A 50 -6.95 -9.86 10.14
CA ARG A 50 -8.16 -9.54 9.38
C ARG A 50 -9.32 -9.18 10.31
N SER A 51 -9.62 -10.04 11.27
CA SER A 51 -10.72 -9.87 12.23
C SER A 51 -10.56 -8.58 13.06
N ILE A 52 -9.35 -8.31 13.54
CA ILE A 52 -9.06 -7.08 14.29
C ILE A 52 -9.24 -5.85 13.39
N THR A 53 -8.72 -5.88 12.18
CA THR A 53 -8.78 -4.75 11.26
C THR A 53 -10.21 -4.44 10.82
N GLU A 54 -11.05 -5.45 10.64
CA GLU A 54 -12.46 -5.23 10.29
C GLU A 54 -13.26 -4.57 11.43
N LYS A 55 -12.88 -4.82 12.68
CA LYS A 55 -13.49 -4.22 13.87
C LYS A 55 -12.92 -2.84 14.24
N GLN A 56 -11.70 -2.53 13.77
CA GLN A 56 -11.02 -1.28 14.06
C GLN A 56 -11.12 -0.30 12.89
N LYS A 57 -10.93 1.00 13.18
CA LYS A 57 -11.04 2.05 12.17
C LYS A 57 -9.71 2.67 11.76
N ASP A 58 -8.62 2.35 12.48
CA ASP A 58 -7.33 3.03 12.36
C ASP A 58 -6.11 2.10 12.36
N ALA A 59 -6.29 0.82 12.08
CA ALA A 59 -5.19 -0.14 11.97
C ALA A 59 -4.31 0.13 10.74
N ILE A 60 -3.01 -0.17 10.87
CA ILE A 60 -2.04 -0.13 9.77
C ILE A 60 -1.54 -1.55 9.52
N ILE A 61 -1.60 -2.00 8.28
CA ILE A 61 -1.07 -3.30 7.86
C ILE A 61 0.08 -3.06 6.89
N VAL A 62 1.27 -3.50 7.27
CA VAL A 62 2.46 -3.48 6.42
C VAL A 62 2.60 -4.88 5.83
N ALA A 63 2.37 -5.05 4.54
CA ALA A 63 2.26 -6.35 3.92
C ALA A 63 3.11 -6.50 2.64
N LEU A 64 3.67 -7.69 2.47
CA LEU A 64 4.31 -8.09 1.21
C LEU A 64 3.25 -8.24 0.11
N TYR A 65 3.49 -7.69 -1.08
CA TYR A 65 2.56 -7.79 -2.21
C TYR A 65 2.03 -9.21 -2.43
N GLY A 66 2.91 -10.20 -2.51
CA GLY A 66 2.52 -11.59 -2.76
C GLY A 66 1.62 -12.18 -1.67
N THR A 67 1.93 -11.93 -0.43
CA THR A 67 1.20 -12.48 0.72
C THR A 67 -0.19 -11.88 0.85
N PHE A 68 -0.32 -10.57 0.59
CA PHE A 68 -1.61 -9.91 0.67
C PHE A 68 -2.61 -10.44 -0.38
N PHE A 69 -2.11 -10.81 -1.57
CA PHE A 69 -2.99 -11.30 -2.64
C PHE A 69 -3.54 -12.70 -2.41
N THR A 70 -2.83 -13.55 -1.67
CA THR A 70 -3.17 -14.96 -1.54
C THR A 70 -3.97 -15.31 -0.28
N GLY A 71 -4.12 -14.40 0.68
CA GLY A 71 -4.70 -14.81 1.96
C GLY A 71 -5.46 -13.80 2.80
N ILE A 72 -5.40 -12.50 2.53
CA ILE A 72 -6.06 -11.52 3.38
C ILE A 72 -7.11 -10.75 2.61
N ASN A 73 -8.39 -10.97 2.95
CA ASN A 73 -9.51 -10.25 2.37
C ASN A 73 -10.09 -9.28 3.40
N ILE A 74 -9.56 -8.07 3.47
CA ILE A 74 -10.05 -7.03 4.37
C ILE A 74 -10.95 -6.09 3.60
N ARG A 75 -12.21 -5.98 4.01
CA ARG A 75 -13.20 -5.09 3.38
C ARG A 75 -13.07 -3.64 3.85
N ASN A 76 -12.66 -3.45 5.09
CA ASN A 76 -12.59 -2.14 5.74
C ASN A 76 -11.24 -1.43 5.52
N LEU A 77 -10.69 -1.47 4.29
CA LEU A 77 -9.49 -0.73 3.90
C LEU A 77 -9.89 0.58 3.23
N HIS A 78 -9.41 1.69 3.76
CA HIS A 78 -9.69 3.03 3.25
C HIS A 78 -8.50 3.62 2.51
N ASN A 79 -7.28 3.24 2.89
CA ASN A 79 -6.06 3.73 2.28
C ASN A 79 -5.17 2.58 1.86
N ILE A 80 -4.59 2.71 0.67
CA ILE A 80 -3.58 1.81 0.15
C ILE A 80 -2.35 2.63 -0.17
N VAL A 81 -1.18 2.21 0.28
CA VAL A 81 0.10 2.86 0.01
C VAL A 81 0.99 1.90 -0.77
N PHE A 82 1.37 2.27 -1.96
CA PHE A 82 2.43 1.59 -2.71
C PHE A 82 3.77 2.21 -2.31
N PHE A 83 4.45 1.55 -1.37
CA PHE A 83 5.75 2.01 -0.88
C PHE A 83 6.91 1.54 -1.77
N SER A 84 6.84 0.31 -2.28
CA SER A 84 7.82 -0.22 -3.22
C SER A 84 7.18 -0.35 -4.60
N PRO A 85 7.72 0.30 -5.62
CA PRO A 85 7.12 0.28 -6.92
C PRO A 85 7.18 -1.12 -7.56
N SER A 86 6.05 -1.55 -8.07
CA SER A 86 5.93 -2.71 -8.96
C SER A 86 5.41 -2.26 -10.31
N LYS A 87 6.00 -2.78 -11.39
CA LYS A 87 5.50 -2.55 -12.74
C LYS A 87 4.39 -3.51 -13.15
N SER A 88 4.10 -4.51 -12.34
CA SER A 88 3.10 -5.53 -12.68
C SER A 88 1.69 -4.93 -12.67
N ARG A 89 1.10 -4.79 -13.86
CA ARG A 89 -0.30 -4.36 -14.04
C ARG A 89 -1.27 -5.20 -13.21
N ILE A 90 -1.10 -6.52 -13.23
CA ILE A 90 -1.98 -7.44 -12.49
C ILE A 90 -1.92 -7.16 -10.99
N ARG A 91 -0.72 -7.02 -10.42
CA ARG A 91 -0.56 -6.71 -9.00
C ARG A 91 -1.15 -5.36 -8.63
N THR A 92 -0.91 -4.36 -9.46
CA THR A 92 -1.44 -3.00 -9.27
C THR A 92 -2.98 -3.04 -9.24
N LEU A 93 -3.61 -3.61 -10.24
CA LEU A 93 -5.07 -3.69 -10.32
C LEU A 93 -5.68 -4.57 -9.23
N GLN A 94 -5.06 -5.70 -8.87
CA GLN A 94 -5.53 -6.53 -7.77
C GLN A 94 -5.47 -5.80 -6.42
N SER A 95 -4.41 -5.03 -6.18
CA SER A 95 -4.28 -4.22 -4.97
C SER A 95 -5.37 -3.17 -4.87
N ILE A 96 -5.59 -2.43 -5.95
CA ILE A 96 -6.64 -1.41 -6.05
C ILE A 96 -8.01 -2.04 -5.91
N GLY A 97 -8.28 -3.14 -6.64
CA GLY A 97 -9.56 -3.83 -6.59
C GLY A 97 -9.95 -4.34 -5.20
N ARG A 98 -8.98 -4.75 -4.40
CA ARG A 98 -9.24 -5.14 -3.00
C ARG A 98 -9.57 -3.93 -2.12
N GLY A 99 -8.87 -2.83 -2.31
CA GLY A 99 -9.16 -1.58 -1.59
C GLY A 99 -10.49 -0.96 -2.00
N LEU A 100 -10.94 -1.17 -3.23
CA LEU A 100 -12.20 -0.63 -3.75
C LEU A 100 -13.43 -1.47 -3.41
N ARG A 101 -13.30 -2.63 -2.76
CA ARG A 101 -14.46 -3.42 -2.35
C ARG A 101 -15.32 -2.59 -1.42
N LYS A 102 -16.57 -2.43 -1.81
CA LYS A 102 -17.59 -1.73 -1.00
C LYS A 102 -17.82 -2.47 0.31
N SER A 103 -17.92 -1.73 1.39
CA SER A 103 -18.43 -2.18 2.69
C SER A 103 -19.49 -1.19 3.13
N ASP A 104 -20.33 -1.57 4.09
CA ASP A 104 -21.40 -0.71 4.61
C ASP A 104 -20.90 0.61 5.22
N THR A 105 -19.59 0.69 5.49
CA THR A 105 -18.93 1.85 6.11
C THR A 105 -17.98 2.61 5.18
N LYS A 106 -17.95 2.25 3.87
CA LYS A 106 -16.92 2.74 2.96
C LYS A 106 -17.47 3.04 1.56
N ASP A 107 -17.45 4.30 1.19
CA ASP A 107 -17.85 4.77 -0.14
C ASP A 107 -16.68 4.81 -1.14
N SER A 108 -15.45 5.01 -0.65
CA SER A 108 -14.24 5.15 -1.48
C SER A 108 -12.97 4.69 -0.77
N ALA A 109 -11.94 4.37 -1.54
CA ALA A 109 -10.59 4.16 -1.06
C ALA A 109 -9.63 5.12 -1.76
N ILE A 110 -8.55 5.51 -1.07
CA ILE A 110 -7.51 6.37 -1.61
C ILE A 110 -6.24 5.54 -1.79
N LEU A 111 -5.66 5.61 -2.99
CA LEU A 111 -4.36 5.04 -3.29
C LEU A 111 -3.29 6.13 -3.22
N PHE A 112 -2.26 5.90 -2.44
CA PHE A 112 -1.02 6.69 -2.42
C PHE A 112 0.08 5.90 -3.13
N ASP A 113 0.46 6.36 -4.28
CA ASP A 113 1.52 5.76 -5.07
C ASP A 113 2.80 6.59 -4.93
N ILE A 114 3.82 6.04 -4.27
CA ILE A 114 5.06 6.74 -3.95
C ILE A 114 6.14 6.31 -4.92
N ALA A 115 6.83 7.27 -5.52
CA ALA A 115 8.00 7.04 -6.34
C ALA A 115 9.05 8.12 -6.11
N ASP A 116 10.32 7.69 -6.04
CA ASP A 116 11.46 8.60 -5.94
C ASP A 116 11.83 9.13 -7.33
N ASP A 117 12.06 10.42 -7.43
CA ASP A 117 12.57 11.07 -8.64
C ASP A 117 14.04 11.46 -8.43
N PHE A 118 14.95 10.58 -8.85
CA PHE A 118 16.39 10.81 -8.90
C PHE A 118 16.86 11.01 -10.35
N THR A 119 16.06 11.70 -11.15
CA THR A 119 16.41 12.00 -12.55
C THR A 119 17.71 12.80 -12.61
N TYR A 120 18.68 12.27 -13.35
CA TYR A 120 19.94 12.97 -13.65
C TYR A 120 20.08 13.20 -15.17
N LYS A 121 20.13 14.46 -15.57
CA LYS A 121 20.08 14.85 -16.99
C LYS A 121 18.83 14.27 -17.68
N THR A 122 19.03 13.37 -18.64
CA THR A 122 17.94 12.70 -19.38
C THR A 122 17.60 11.31 -18.87
N ARG A 123 18.33 10.79 -17.87
CA ARG A 123 18.14 9.43 -17.34
C ARG A 123 17.22 9.45 -16.14
N ARG A 124 16.06 8.82 -16.29
CA ARG A 124 15.15 8.56 -15.19
C ARG A 124 15.63 7.36 -14.37
N ASN A 125 15.45 7.42 -13.06
CA ASN A 125 15.67 6.27 -12.21
C ASN A 125 14.58 5.21 -12.39
N TYR A 126 14.87 4.00 -11.95
CA TYR A 126 14.03 2.82 -12.17
C TYR A 126 12.66 2.95 -11.54
N THR A 127 12.59 3.49 -10.31
CA THR A 127 11.33 3.69 -9.57
C THR A 127 10.41 4.67 -10.27
N LEU A 128 10.96 5.75 -10.82
CA LEU A 128 10.18 6.72 -11.60
C LEU A 128 9.67 6.13 -12.91
N SER A 129 10.47 5.30 -13.58
CA SER A 129 10.05 4.61 -14.80
C SER A 129 8.86 3.67 -14.52
N HIS A 130 8.91 2.90 -13.45
CA HIS A 130 7.79 2.05 -13.03
C HIS A 130 6.55 2.85 -12.62
N PHE A 131 6.74 4.01 -12.01
CA PHE A 131 5.64 4.91 -11.69
C PHE A 131 4.93 5.38 -12.97
N MET A 132 5.68 5.76 -14.00
CA MET A 132 5.09 6.16 -15.29
C MET A 132 4.31 5.02 -15.96
N GLU A 133 4.77 3.77 -15.84
CA GLU A 133 4.00 2.61 -16.31
C GLU A 133 2.67 2.46 -15.54
N ARG A 134 2.66 2.71 -14.23
CA ARG A 134 1.42 2.69 -13.43
C ARG A 134 0.47 3.83 -13.79
N ILE A 135 0.98 5.02 -14.09
CA ILE A 135 0.16 6.14 -14.58
C ILE A 135 -0.58 5.76 -15.87
N ASN A 136 0.06 5.02 -16.78
CA ASN A 136 -0.62 4.52 -17.98
C ASN A 136 -1.78 3.59 -17.61
N ILE A 137 -1.59 2.70 -16.62
CA ILE A 137 -2.67 1.83 -16.12
C ILE A 137 -3.82 2.67 -15.54
N TYR A 138 -3.51 3.72 -14.76
CA TYR A 138 -4.54 4.58 -14.18
C TYR A 138 -5.34 5.31 -15.25
N ASN A 139 -4.70 5.75 -16.33
CA ASN A 139 -5.38 6.37 -17.48
C ASN A 139 -6.26 5.37 -18.23
N GLU A 140 -5.77 4.16 -18.48
CA GLU A 140 -6.52 3.10 -19.18
C GLU A 140 -7.75 2.64 -18.38
N GLU A 141 -7.66 2.64 -17.05
CA GLU A 141 -8.76 2.26 -16.15
C GLU A 141 -9.62 3.46 -15.72
N GLU A 142 -9.37 4.64 -16.29
CA GLU A 142 -10.12 5.89 -16.05
C GLU A 142 -10.15 6.30 -14.56
N PHE A 143 -9.08 6.01 -13.80
CA PHE A 143 -8.98 6.44 -12.41
C PHE A 143 -8.65 7.92 -12.32
N ASN A 144 -9.36 8.64 -11.48
CA ASN A 144 -9.00 10.01 -11.12
C ASN A 144 -7.76 10.02 -10.23
N TYR A 145 -6.73 10.77 -10.61
CA TYR A 145 -5.52 10.91 -9.81
C TYR A 145 -4.92 12.30 -9.88
N GLU A 146 -4.07 12.62 -8.91
CA GLU A 146 -3.29 13.85 -8.83
C GLU A 146 -1.82 13.52 -8.59
N ILE A 147 -0.92 14.17 -9.31
CA ILE A 147 0.53 14.02 -9.11
C ILE A 147 1.04 15.17 -8.26
N ARG A 148 1.62 14.84 -7.10
CA ARG A 148 2.26 15.81 -6.19
C ARG A 148 3.75 15.56 -6.11
N ARG A 149 4.54 16.60 -6.39
CA ARG A 149 6.00 16.57 -6.20
C ARG A 149 6.35 17.15 -4.83
N ILE A 150 7.08 16.37 -4.03
CA ILE A 150 7.54 16.76 -2.71
C ILE A 150 9.06 16.79 -2.73
N LYS A 151 9.64 17.96 -2.46
CA LYS A 151 11.09 18.06 -2.26
C LYS A 151 11.42 17.65 -0.83
N ILE A 152 12.22 16.62 -0.67
CA ILE A 152 12.79 16.22 0.61
C ILE A 152 14.01 17.13 0.85
N LYS A 153 14.03 17.86 1.95
CA LYS A 153 15.16 18.70 2.37
C LYS A 153 16.17 17.85 3.11
#